data_83ed528766a8a0b50bc887132af8ae45
#
_entry.id   83ed528766a8a0b50bc887132af8ae45
#
_cell.length_a   1.000
_cell.length_b   1.000
_cell.length_c   1.000
_cell.angle_alpha   90.00
_cell.angle_beta   90.00
_cell.angle_gamma   90.00
#
_symmetry.space_group_name_H-M   'P 1'
#
loop_
_entity.id
_entity.type
_entity.pdbx_description
1 polymer ?
#
loop_
_entity_poly.entity_id
_entity_poly.type
_entity_poly.pdbx_seq_one_letter_code
_entity_poly.pdbx_strand_id
1 'polypeptide(L)'
;VEMTFPYFINKSAPVSKVKSLLDYEVTFTGEIRDGRKLFTMKVVIPVTSLCPCSKKISDYGAHNQRSHVTISARTSGLVWIEELVEYAEKHASSELYGLLKRPDEKFVTERAYDNPKFVEDLVRDIAADLNRDKRIEWYMVESENFESIHNHSD
;
A
#
# COMPACT_ATOMS: atom_id res chain seq x y z
N VAL A 1 7.68 22.16 9.65
CA VAL A 1 7.58 21.21 10.78
C VAL A 1 7.22 19.86 10.19
N GLU A 2 7.92 18.82 10.62
CA GLU A 2 7.65 17.44 10.20
C GLU A 2 7.56 16.55 11.44
N MET A 3 6.63 15.59 11.41
CA MET A 3 6.40 14.63 12.48
C MET A 3 6.13 13.26 11.88
N THR A 4 6.95 12.27 12.21
CA THR A 4 6.77 10.87 11.79
C THR A 4 6.40 10.01 13.00
N PHE A 5 5.42 9.13 12.84
CA PHE A 5 4.92 8.25 13.91
C PHE A 5 4.32 6.96 13.35
N PRO A 6 4.29 5.87 14.12
CA PRO A 6 3.53 4.68 13.75
C PRO A 6 2.04 4.90 13.98
N TYR A 7 1.24 4.53 12.99
CA TYR A 7 -0.22 4.53 13.06
C TYR A 7 -0.74 3.09 12.99
N PHE A 8 -1.65 2.70 13.87
CA PHE A 8 -2.10 1.33 13.99
C PHE A 8 -3.54 1.17 13.52
N ILE A 9 -3.75 0.24 12.59
CA ILE A 9 -5.10 -0.14 12.14
C ILE A 9 -5.41 -1.55 12.61
N ASN A 10 -6.59 -1.73 13.21
CA ASN A 10 -7.07 -3.04 13.63
C ASN A 10 -7.66 -3.77 12.42
N LYS A 11 -6.98 -4.82 11.97
CA LYS A 11 -7.38 -5.64 10.83
C LYS A 11 -7.91 -7.00 11.29
N SER A 12 -8.93 -7.49 10.59
CA SER A 12 -9.47 -8.84 10.80
C SER A 12 -8.94 -9.78 9.72
N ALA A 13 -8.34 -10.88 10.10
CA ALA A 13 -7.89 -11.91 9.18
C ALA A 13 -9.05 -12.43 8.30
N PRO A 14 -8.80 -12.75 7.02
CA PRO A 14 -9.88 -12.94 6.03
C PRO A 14 -10.78 -14.16 6.32
N VAL A 15 -10.23 -15.23 6.87
CA VAL A 15 -10.95 -16.49 7.14
C VAL A 15 -11.23 -16.65 8.62
N SER A 16 -10.20 -16.64 9.47
CA SER A 16 -10.32 -16.88 10.90
C SER A 16 -10.96 -15.75 11.67
N LYS A 17 -11.02 -14.55 11.09
CA LYS A 17 -11.52 -13.33 11.72
C LYS A 17 -10.74 -12.88 12.96
N VAL A 18 -9.56 -13.45 13.20
CA VAL A 18 -8.68 -13.00 14.28
C VAL A 18 -8.31 -11.53 14.02
N LYS A 19 -8.48 -10.71 15.05
CA LYS A 19 -8.12 -9.29 15.00
C LYS A 19 -6.68 -9.09 15.43
N SER A 20 -5.98 -8.23 14.71
CA SER A 20 -4.62 -7.83 15.03
C SER A 20 -4.35 -6.41 14.56
N LEU A 21 -3.42 -5.74 15.21
CA LEU A 21 -2.95 -4.43 14.78
C LEU A 21 -1.89 -4.61 13.69
N LEU A 22 -2.00 -3.78 12.65
CA LEU A 22 -0.95 -3.59 11.64
C LEU A 22 -0.51 -2.13 11.72
N ASP A 23 0.79 -1.91 11.75
CA ASP A 23 1.40 -0.59 11.80
C ASP A 23 1.71 -0.04 10.41
N TYR A 24 1.58 1.27 10.29
CA TYR A 24 1.90 2.06 9.12
C TYR A 24 2.76 3.25 9.55
N GLU A 25 3.79 3.57 8.79
CA GLU A 25 4.55 4.79 9.02
C GLU A 25 3.80 5.99 8.42
N VAL A 26 3.51 6.97 9.25
CA VAL A 26 2.82 8.20 8.85
C VAL A 26 3.69 9.40 9.13
N THR A 27 3.80 10.30 8.15
CA THR A 27 4.49 11.59 8.31
C THR A 27 3.53 12.72 7.99
N PHE A 28 3.41 13.66 8.92
CA PHE A 28 2.72 14.93 8.72
C PHE A 28 3.76 16.03 8.52
N THR A 29 3.64 16.76 7.42
CA THR A 29 4.51 17.91 7.11
C THR A 29 3.68 19.17 6.99
N GLY A 30 3.95 20.14 7.87
CA GLY A 30 3.38 21.49 7.83
C GLY A 30 4.42 22.49 7.30
N GLU A 31 4.07 23.21 6.24
CA GLU A 31 4.93 24.21 5.60
C GLU A 31 4.20 25.56 5.49
N ILE A 32 4.99 26.63 5.50
CA ILE A 32 4.53 27.95 5.05
C ILE A 32 5.37 28.29 3.83
N ARG A 33 4.72 28.44 2.68
CA ARG A 33 5.36 28.82 1.41
C ARG A 33 4.58 30.00 0.81
N ASP A 34 5.27 31.10 0.58
CA ASP A 34 4.68 32.34 0.04
C ASP A 34 3.44 32.82 0.82
N GLY A 35 3.51 32.72 2.17
CA GLY A 35 2.41 33.08 3.07
C GLY A 35 1.25 32.09 3.14
N ARG A 36 1.28 31.01 2.34
CA ARG A 36 0.26 29.94 2.36
C ARG A 36 0.68 28.81 3.27
N LYS A 37 -0.26 28.33 4.09
CA LYS A 37 -0.09 27.15 4.92
C LYS A 37 -0.38 25.92 4.07
N LEU A 38 0.59 25.00 4.01
CA LEU A 38 0.45 23.71 3.32
C LEU A 38 0.57 22.59 4.35
N PHE A 39 -0.29 21.60 4.23
CA PHE A 39 -0.24 20.38 5.01
C PHE A 39 -0.14 19.19 4.06
N THR A 40 0.87 18.35 4.28
CA THR A 40 1.07 17.12 3.51
C THR A 40 1.02 15.94 4.47
N MET A 41 0.22 14.94 4.14
CA MET A 41 0.17 13.65 4.80
C MET A 41 0.86 12.61 3.91
N LYS A 42 1.87 11.91 4.45
CA LYS A 42 2.56 10.81 3.80
C LYS A 42 2.30 9.53 4.60
N VAL A 43 1.93 8.46 3.92
CA VAL A 43 1.71 7.14 4.51
C VAL A 43 2.52 6.09 3.72
N VAL A 44 3.29 5.26 4.42
CA VAL A 44 3.98 4.10 3.86
C VAL A 44 3.16 2.86 4.15
N ILE A 45 2.70 2.20 3.10
CA ILE A 45 1.74 1.10 3.17
C ILE A 45 2.41 -0.18 2.67
N PRO A 46 2.71 -1.14 3.57
CA PRO A 46 3.23 -2.43 3.15
C PRO A 46 2.13 -3.29 2.53
N VAL A 47 2.40 -3.86 1.35
CA VAL A 47 1.49 -4.74 0.63
C VAL A 47 2.23 -5.95 0.07
N THR A 48 1.48 -6.96 -0.37
CA THR A 48 2.04 -8.07 -1.15
C THR A 48 1.92 -7.76 -2.63
N SER A 49 3.00 -7.95 -3.37
CA SER A 49 2.99 -8.02 -4.84
C SER A 49 3.38 -9.41 -5.33
N LEU A 50 2.78 -9.84 -6.43
CA LEU A 50 3.11 -11.08 -7.11
C LEU A 50 3.43 -10.75 -8.56
N CYS A 51 4.64 -11.12 -8.96
CA CYS A 51 5.17 -10.80 -10.29
C CYS A 51 4.42 -11.55 -11.40
N PRO A 52 3.74 -10.84 -12.32
CA PRO A 52 3.06 -11.48 -13.46
C PRO A 52 4.03 -12.21 -14.40
N CYS A 53 5.25 -11.69 -14.55
CA CYS A 53 6.28 -12.31 -15.40
C CYS A 53 6.68 -13.69 -14.88
N SER A 54 7.00 -13.80 -13.58
CA SER A 54 7.37 -15.07 -12.98
C SER A 54 6.23 -16.09 -13.05
N LYS A 55 4.98 -15.64 -12.86
CA LYS A 55 3.80 -16.48 -13.02
C LYS A 55 3.66 -17.05 -14.44
N LYS A 56 4.04 -16.27 -15.45
CA LYS A 56 3.92 -16.67 -16.87
C LYS A 56 4.99 -17.66 -17.33
N ILE A 57 6.21 -17.56 -16.79
CA ILE A 57 7.36 -18.33 -17.27
C ILE A 57 7.66 -19.59 -16.44
N SER A 58 7.12 -19.68 -15.22
CA SER A 58 7.41 -20.77 -14.30
C SER A 58 6.32 -21.83 -14.29
N ASP A 59 6.72 -23.10 -14.36
CA ASP A 59 5.83 -24.24 -14.20
C ASP A 59 5.45 -24.49 -12.72
N TYR A 60 6.15 -23.87 -11.77
CA TYR A 60 5.99 -24.06 -10.32
C TYR A 60 5.31 -22.89 -9.61
N GLY A 61 4.80 -21.92 -10.34
CA GLY A 61 4.12 -20.76 -9.80
C GLY A 61 4.94 -19.47 -9.91
N ALA A 62 4.63 -18.50 -9.07
CA ALA A 62 5.28 -17.19 -9.06
C ALA A 62 5.85 -16.87 -7.69
N HIS A 63 6.91 -16.08 -7.64
CA HIS A 63 7.41 -15.56 -6.37
C HIS A 63 6.53 -14.42 -5.85
N ASN A 64 6.31 -14.42 -4.54
CA ASN A 64 5.73 -13.31 -3.82
C ASN A 64 6.83 -12.41 -3.31
N GLN A 65 6.57 -11.12 -3.30
CA GLN A 65 7.45 -10.12 -2.71
C GLN A 65 6.63 -9.11 -1.93
N ARG A 66 7.30 -8.43 -0.99
CA ARG A 66 6.73 -7.31 -0.28
C ARG A 66 6.99 -6.03 -1.07
N SER A 67 6.01 -5.16 -1.10
CA SER A 67 6.16 -3.81 -1.66
C SER A 67 5.80 -2.79 -0.61
N HIS A 68 6.47 -1.66 -0.63
CA HIS A 68 6.07 -0.48 0.13
C HIS A 68 5.49 0.54 -0.85
N VAL A 69 4.21 0.80 -0.72
CA VAL A 69 3.53 1.88 -1.43
C VAL A 69 3.57 3.12 -0.55
N THR A 70 4.12 4.20 -1.05
CA THR A 70 4.13 5.49 -0.38
C THR A 70 3.16 6.43 -1.08
N ILE A 71 2.17 6.93 -0.34
CA ILE A 71 1.25 7.95 -0.81
C ILE A 71 1.48 9.22 -0.02
N SER A 72 1.84 10.31 -0.71
CA SER A 72 1.89 11.66 -0.14
C SER A 72 0.75 12.46 -0.74
N ALA A 73 -0.07 13.12 0.08
CA ALA A 73 -1.23 13.87 -0.39
C ALA A 73 -1.38 15.21 0.33
N ARG A 74 -1.84 16.21 -0.42
CA ARG A 74 -2.39 17.49 0.09
C ARG A 74 -3.86 17.53 -0.21
N THR A 75 -4.66 17.92 0.78
CA THR A 75 -6.11 17.84 0.67
C THR A 75 -6.77 19.18 1.01
N SER A 76 -7.87 19.47 0.32
CA SER A 76 -8.74 20.62 0.63
C SER A 76 -9.78 20.34 1.71
N GLY A 77 -9.96 19.07 2.04
CA GLY A 77 -10.91 18.60 3.05
C GLY A 77 -10.32 17.50 3.92
N LEU A 78 -11.12 16.97 4.82
CA LEU A 78 -10.71 15.88 5.68
C LEU A 78 -10.57 14.57 4.86
N VAL A 79 -9.39 14.00 4.88
CA VAL A 79 -9.07 12.65 4.39
C VAL A 79 -8.39 11.92 5.54
N TRP A 80 -8.86 10.71 5.85
CA TRP A 80 -8.31 9.91 6.92
C TRP A 80 -7.09 9.10 6.42
N ILE A 81 -6.21 8.74 7.35
CA ILE A 81 -5.06 7.88 7.05
C ILE A 81 -5.52 6.55 6.45
N GLU A 82 -6.60 5.99 7.01
CA GLU A 82 -7.22 4.74 6.56
C GLU A 82 -7.67 4.78 5.10
N GLU A 83 -8.13 5.94 4.62
CA GLU A 83 -8.56 6.10 3.21
C GLU A 83 -7.35 6.00 2.26
N LEU A 84 -6.19 6.58 2.64
CA LEU A 84 -4.96 6.45 1.85
C LEU A 84 -4.44 5.00 1.87
N VAL A 85 -4.53 4.33 3.02
CA VAL A 85 -4.19 2.90 3.14
C VAL A 85 -5.08 2.06 2.23
N GLU A 86 -6.39 2.31 2.22
CA GLU A 86 -7.35 1.58 1.39
C GLU A 86 -7.06 1.75 -0.11
N TYR A 87 -6.67 2.94 -0.58
CA TYR A 87 -6.27 3.14 -1.99
C TYR A 87 -5.13 2.21 -2.40
N ALA A 88 -4.12 2.02 -1.55
CA ALA A 88 -3.01 1.12 -1.87
C ALA A 88 -3.40 -0.36 -1.78
N GLU A 89 -4.04 -0.77 -0.68
CA GLU A 89 -4.38 -2.17 -0.41
C GLU A 89 -5.37 -2.73 -1.44
N LYS A 90 -6.32 -1.93 -1.90
CA LYS A 90 -7.32 -2.31 -2.91
C LYS A 90 -6.70 -2.71 -4.24
N HIS A 91 -5.59 -2.08 -4.61
CA HIS A 91 -4.92 -2.30 -5.89
C HIS A 91 -3.73 -3.25 -5.83
N ALA A 92 -3.27 -3.61 -4.64
CA ALA A 92 -2.19 -4.58 -4.44
C ALA A 92 -2.63 -6.02 -4.80
N SER A 93 -1.69 -6.93 -4.98
CA SER A 93 -1.99 -8.36 -5.15
C SER A 93 -2.70 -8.92 -3.91
N SER A 94 -2.27 -8.51 -2.73
CA SER A 94 -2.97 -8.71 -1.46
C SER A 94 -2.53 -7.68 -0.43
N GLU A 95 -3.45 -7.32 0.47
CA GLU A 95 -3.13 -6.60 1.69
C GLU A 95 -2.37 -7.50 2.69
N LEU A 96 -1.74 -6.86 3.69
CA LEU A 96 -1.09 -7.55 4.80
C LEU A 96 -1.94 -7.52 6.07
N TYR A 97 -1.61 -8.43 6.98
CA TYR A 97 -2.26 -8.58 8.28
C TYR A 97 -1.20 -8.80 9.36
N GLY A 98 -1.43 -8.31 10.58
CA GLY A 98 -0.50 -8.47 11.69
C GLY A 98 -0.43 -9.91 12.20
N LEU A 99 -1.54 -10.67 12.13
CA LEU A 99 -1.63 -12.07 12.56
C LEU A 99 -2.51 -12.85 11.60
N LEU A 100 -2.01 -14.01 11.15
CA LEU A 100 -2.70 -14.97 10.30
C LEU A 100 -2.64 -16.36 10.91
N LYS A 101 -3.72 -17.13 10.74
CA LYS A 101 -3.74 -18.59 10.95
C LYS A 101 -3.56 -19.31 9.62
N ARG A 102 -3.30 -20.62 9.64
CA ARG A 102 -3.07 -21.42 8.42
C ARG A 102 -4.14 -21.24 7.31
N PRO A 103 -5.46 -21.22 7.63
CA PRO A 103 -6.47 -20.95 6.60
C PRO A 103 -6.38 -19.54 6.00
N ASP A 104 -5.95 -18.54 6.79
CA ASP A 104 -5.75 -17.18 6.33
C ASP A 104 -4.52 -17.08 5.43
N GLU A 105 -3.41 -17.75 5.80
CA GLU A 105 -2.19 -17.82 4.97
C GLU A 105 -2.51 -18.40 3.59
N LYS A 106 -3.28 -19.49 3.55
CA LYS A 106 -3.75 -20.09 2.30
C LYS A 106 -4.53 -19.07 1.47
N PHE A 107 -5.52 -18.42 2.07
CA PHE A 107 -6.35 -17.43 1.38
C PHE A 107 -5.53 -16.28 0.80
N VAL A 108 -4.63 -15.69 1.58
CA VAL A 108 -3.78 -14.56 1.15
C VAL A 108 -2.86 -14.98 0.00
N THR A 109 -2.27 -16.19 0.09
CA THR A 109 -1.39 -16.74 -0.95
C THR A 109 -2.15 -16.94 -2.27
N GLU A 110 -3.31 -17.59 -2.20
CA GLU A 110 -4.15 -17.84 -3.39
C GLU A 110 -4.67 -16.53 -3.99
N ARG A 111 -5.13 -15.58 -3.15
CA ARG A 111 -5.57 -14.26 -3.59
C ARG A 111 -4.46 -13.50 -4.31
N ALA A 112 -3.24 -13.49 -3.77
CA ALA A 112 -2.12 -12.83 -4.41
C ALA A 112 -1.77 -13.50 -5.74
N TYR A 113 -1.83 -14.84 -5.80
CA TYR A 113 -1.58 -15.60 -7.02
C TYR A 113 -2.62 -15.33 -8.12
N ASP A 114 -3.89 -15.17 -7.75
CA ASP A 114 -4.97 -14.87 -8.69
C ASP A 114 -4.99 -13.40 -9.12
N ASN A 115 -4.30 -12.53 -8.40
CA ASN A 115 -4.23 -11.10 -8.66
C ASN A 115 -2.78 -10.59 -8.85
N PRO A 116 -2.04 -11.12 -9.85
CA PRO A 116 -0.69 -10.64 -10.14
C PRO A 116 -0.75 -9.20 -10.64
N LYS A 117 0.21 -8.38 -10.22
CA LYS A 117 0.22 -6.94 -10.52
C LYS A 117 1.63 -6.47 -10.83
N PHE A 118 1.82 -5.75 -11.93
CA PHE A 118 3.03 -4.99 -12.19
C PHE A 118 3.08 -3.74 -11.30
N VAL A 119 4.28 -3.32 -10.94
CA VAL A 119 4.48 -2.12 -10.11
C VAL A 119 3.91 -0.88 -10.79
N GLU A 120 4.08 -0.75 -12.10
CA GLU A 120 3.56 0.35 -12.91
C GLU A 120 2.04 0.40 -12.92
N ASP A 121 1.39 -0.78 -12.99
CA ASP A 121 -0.07 -0.86 -12.95
C ASP A 121 -0.62 -0.53 -11.56
N LEU A 122 0.07 -0.97 -10.50
CA LEU A 122 -0.27 -0.63 -9.12
C LEU A 122 -0.26 0.89 -8.92
N VAL A 123 0.84 1.55 -9.28
CA VAL A 123 0.97 3.02 -9.17
C VAL A 123 -0.08 3.74 -10.01
N ARG A 124 -0.33 3.27 -11.25
CA ARG A 124 -1.32 3.86 -12.16
C ARG A 124 -2.74 3.76 -11.61
N ASP A 125 -3.11 2.60 -11.08
CA ASP A 125 -4.46 2.37 -10.53
C ASP A 125 -4.71 3.22 -9.28
N ILE A 126 -3.72 3.31 -8.38
CA ILE A 126 -3.78 4.19 -7.20
C ILE A 126 -3.91 5.65 -7.65
N ALA A 127 -3.08 6.10 -8.60
CA ALA A 127 -3.13 7.46 -9.12
C ALA A 127 -4.49 7.77 -9.75
N ALA A 128 -5.12 6.81 -10.44
CA ALA A 128 -6.44 6.98 -11.02
C ALA A 128 -7.52 7.20 -9.96
N ASP A 129 -7.47 6.49 -8.82
CA ASP A 129 -8.40 6.69 -7.72
C ASP A 129 -8.17 8.03 -7.02
N LEU A 130 -6.92 8.40 -6.75
CA LEU A 130 -6.57 9.70 -6.16
C LEU A 130 -7.03 10.87 -7.04
N ASN A 131 -6.93 10.76 -8.37
CA ASN A 131 -7.43 11.76 -9.31
C ASN A 131 -8.96 11.92 -9.29
N ARG A 132 -9.70 10.89 -8.89
CA ARG A 132 -11.17 10.95 -8.78
C ARG A 132 -11.64 11.59 -7.47
N ASP A 133 -10.82 11.56 -6.44
CA ASP A 133 -11.15 12.17 -5.16
C ASP A 133 -10.93 13.69 -5.20
N LYS A 134 -12.03 14.44 -5.28
CA LYS A 134 -12.02 15.90 -5.39
C LYS A 134 -11.44 16.61 -4.16
N ARG A 135 -11.25 15.90 -3.04
CA ARG A 135 -10.60 16.43 -1.84
C ARG A 135 -9.09 16.49 -1.99
N ILE A 136 -8.51 15.70 -2.91
CA ILE A 136 -7.07 15.62 -3.14
C ILE A 136 -6.65 16.69 -4.15
N GLU A 137 -5.86 17.65 -3.68
CA GLU A 137 -5.36 18.77 -4.51
C GLU A 137 -4.02 18.44 -5.18
N TRP A 138 -3.24 17.62 -4.52
CA TRP A 138 -1.93 17.16 -5.00
C TRP A 138 -1.58 15.83 -4.35
N TYR A 139 -0.91 14.97 -5.09
CA TYR A 139 -0.38 13.72 -4.56
C TYR A 139 0.93 13.30 -5.25
N MET A 140 1.65 12.42 -4.59
CA MET A 140 2.75 11.64 -5.13
C MET A 140 2.55 10.19 -4.70
N VAL A 141 2.71 9.26 -5.63
CA VAL A 141 2.64 7.81 -5.38
C VAL A 141 3.96 7.20 -5.81
N GLU A 142 4.57 6.44 -4.90
CA GLU A 142 5.78 5.69 -5.14
C GLU A 142 5.54 4.24 -4.71
N SER A 143 6.17 3.29 -5.38
CA SER A 143 6.15 1.89 -4.96
C SER A 143 7.55 1.31 -5.06
N GLU A 144 8.05 0.74 -3.98
CA GLU A 144 9.30 0.01 -3.91
C GLU A 144 9.01 -1.47 -3.73
N ASN A 145 9.42 -2.29 -4.69
CA ASN A 145 9.28 -3.73 -4.64
C ASN A 145 10.59 -4.36 -4.14
N PHE A 146 10.50 -5.15 -3.07
CA PHE A 146 11.65 -5.91 -2.55
C PHE A 146 11.74 -7.24 -3.29
N GLU A 147 12.57 -7.27 -4.33
CA GLU A 147 12.74 -8.43 -5.18
C GLU A 147 13.25 -9.66 -4.40
N SER A 148 12.65 -10.83 -4.64
CA SER A 148 13.03 -12.07 -3.97
C SER A 148 14.10 -12.89 -4.72
N ILE A 149 14.30 -12.59 -6.01
CA ILE A 149 15.23 -13.33 -6.90
C ILE A 149 16.36 -12.47 -7.44
N HIS A 150 16.27 -11.15 -7.35
CA HIS A 150 17.31 -10.20 -7.73
C HIS A 150 17.85 -9.47 -6.53
N ASN A 151 19.12 -9.05 -6.59
CA ASN A 151 19.77 -8.31 -5.49
C ASN A 151 19.58 -6.79 -5.63
N HIS A 152 18.36 -6.36 -5.95
CA HIS A 152 17.94 -4.96 -6.01
C HIS A 152 16.44 -4.85 -5.71
N SER A 153 15.98 -3.63 -5.47
CA SER A 153 14.56 -3.26 -5.42
C SER A 153 14.18 -2.49 -6.69
N ASP A 154 12.95 -2.61 -7.11
CA ASP A 154 12.34 -1.89 -8.24
C ASP A 154 11.39 -0.80 -7.73
#